data_fa5b62bcf1a18f27679eaa580f9f0058
#
_entry.id   fa5b62bcf1a18f27679eaa580f9f0058
#
_cell.length_a   1.000
_cell.length_b   1.000
_cell.length_c   1.000
_cell.angle_alpha   90.00
_cell.angle_beta   90.00
_cell.angle_gamma   90.00
#
_symmetry.space_group_name_H-M   'P 1'
#
loop_
_entity.id
_entity.type
_entity.pdbx_description
1 polymer ?
#
loop_
_entity_poly.entity_id
_entity_poly.type
_entity_poly.pdbx_seq_one_letter_code
_entity_poly.pdbx_strand_id
1 'polypeptide(L)'
;MMTIHRVPKIELDTGTDWTAVWTAVGTSLATIAVVLITTLYTAYSFRKTIKAQKELADAQEASRIAHSKAEAVARSRQEWINSLRDAVATFIATGDNVSSSSNKLHDRQPLIPETQADVLHAQDLYDRLYSEFAQSLSTAKLHYAKVQLYTNPTEKETEELISAMNAYLEACSNRSPSADLGNAVVEVAQRIIKKEWLRVRDMKS
;
A
#
# COMPACT_ATOMS: atom_id res chain seq x y z
N MET A 1 16.71 70.61 93.93
CA MET A 1 17.90 70.82 93.07
C MET A 1 17.82 69.85 91.96
N MET A 2 17.42 70.28 90.75
CA MET A 2 17.20 69.45 89.58
C MET A 2 18.43 69.52 88.70
N THR A 3 19.08 68.36 88.48
CA THR A 3 20.23 68.21 87.59
C THR A 3 19.72 67.93 86.19
N ILE A 4 19.95 68.85 85.25
CA ILE A 4 19.60 68.72 83.85
C ILE A 4 20.69 67.87 83.18
N HIS A 5 20.33 66.63 82.75
CA HIS A 5 21.17 65.82 81.94
C HIS A 5 21.27 66.39 80.52
N ARG A 6 22.47 66.62 80.07
CA ARG A 6 22.77 67.06 78.72
C ARG A 6 22.43 65.92 77.74
N VAL A 7 21.53 66.18 76.79
CA VAL A 7 21.26 65.30 75.68
C VAL A 7 22.50 65.27 74.72
N PRO A 8 23.05 64.11 74.39
CA PRO A 8 24.14 64.02 73.42
C PRO A 8 23.69 64.56 72.08
N LYS A 9 24.46 65.44 71.49
CA LYS A 9 24.29 65.90 70.11
C LYS A 9 24.67 64.80 69.18
N ILE A 10 23.73 64.16 68.49
CA ILE A 10 23.98 63.25 67.41
C ILE A 10 24.31 64.07 66.16
N GLU A 11 25.55 64.22 65.82
CA GLU A 11 25.98 64.72 64.51
C GLU A 11 25.70 63.63 63.46
N LEU A 12 24.64 63.80 62.71
CA LEU A 12 24.46 63.01 61.48
C LEU A 12 25.49 63.57 60.48
N ASP A 13 26.56 62.77 60.27
CA ASP A 13 27.47 63.02 59.18
C ASP A 13 26.72 62.58 57.89
N THR A 14 26.15 63.55 57.19
CA THR A 14 25.48 63.37 55.89
C THR A 14 26.49 63.48 54.75
N GLY A 15 27.74 63.13 54.99
CA GLY A 15 28.76 63.08 53.99
C GLY A 15 28.35 61.98 52.96
N THR A 16 27.87 62.38 51.78
CA THR A 16 27.57 61.49 50.67
C THR A 16 28.91 60.84 50.27
N ASP A 17 29.04 59.51 50.59
CA ASP A 17 30.23 58.77 50.21
C ASP A 17 30.15 58.49 48.67
N TRP A 18 30.73 59.42 47.93
CA TRP A 18 30.78 59.39 46.48
C TRP A 18 31.45 58.08 45.92
N THR A 19 32.31 57.43 46.69
CA THR A 19 32.92 56.15 46.30
C THR A 19 31.91 55.06 46.34
N ALA A 20 31.03 55.03 47.35
CA ALA A 20 29.92 54.06 47.43
C ALA A 20 28.90 54.24 46.27
N VAL A 21 28.62 55.56 45.95
CA VAL A 21 27.69 55.85 44.82
C VAL A 21 28.26 55.42 43.50
N TRP A 22 29.54 55.69 43.20
CA TRP A 22 30.18 55.28 41.95
C TRP A 22 30.36 53.80 41.86
N THR A 23 30.62 53.09 42.92
CA THR A 23 30.68 51.57 42.88
C THR A 23 29.29 50.98 42.66
N ALA A 24 28.23 51.56 43.28
CA ALA A 24 26.86 51.08 43.01
C ALA A 24 26.41 51.31 41.55
N VAL A 25 26.73 52.48 40.98
CA VAL A 25 26.44 52.76 39.56
C VAL A 25 27.24 51.87 38.64
N GLY A 26 28.53 51.66 38.90
CA GLY A 26 29.40 50.81 38.13
C GLY A 26 28.95 49.35 38.13
N THR A 27 28.56 48.80 39.27
CA THR A 27 28.02 47.41 39.36
C THR A 27 26.67 47.28 38.67
N SER A 28 25.81 48.28 38.77
CA SER A 28 24.50 48.28 38.06
C SER A 28 24.69 48.27 36.53
N LEU A 29 25.59 49.10 36.02
CA LEU A 29 25.89 49.13 34.58
C LEU A 29 26.51 47.82 34.09
N ALA A 30 27.43 47.24 34.86
CA ALA A 30 28.02 45.95 34.54
C ALA A 30 26.96 44.83 34.49
N THR A 31 26.04 44.82 35.45
CA THR A 31 24.94 43.85 35.48
C THR A 31 24.02 44.01 34.28
N ILE A 32 23.64 45.22 33.89
CA ILE A 32 22.83 45.48 32.71
C ILE A 32 23.55 45.01 31.45
N ALA A 33 24.84 45.28 31.30
CA ALA A 33 25.62 44.83 30.16
C ALA A 33 25.65 43.29 30.03
N VAL A 34 25.87 42.59 31.14
CA VAL A 34 25.85 41.10 31.16
C VAL A 34 24.48 40.56 30.77
N VAL A 35 23.39 41.16 31.31
CA VAL A 35 22.01 40.74 30.96
C VAL A 35 21.75 40.98 29.48
N LEU A 36 22.14 42.09 28.90
CA LEU A 36 21.96 42.36 27.48
C LEU A 36 22.74 41.39 26.61
N ILE A 37 24.02 41.10 26.92
CA ILE A 37 24.86 40.17 26.18
C ILE A 37 24.26 38.76 26.25
N THR A 38 23.87 38.29 27.42
CA THR A 38 23.25 36.95 27.57
C THR A 38 21.93 36.85 26.85
N THR A 39 21.09 37.90 26.88
CA THR A 39 19.82 37.91 26.15
C THR A 39 20.02 37.87 24.66
N LEU A 40 20.96 38.65 24.11
CA LEU A 40 21.29 38.64 22.68
C LEU A 40 21.86 37.29 22.24
N TYR A 41 22.78 36.73 23.03
CA TYR A 41 23.35 35.41 22.75
C TYR A 41 22.27 34.33 22.79
N THR A 42 21.41 34.35 23.78
CA THR A 42 20.28 33.40 23.89
C THR A 42 19.33 33.54 22.71
N ALA A 43 18.96 34.76 22.32
CA ALA A 43 18.10 35.00 21.17
C ALA A 43 18.73 34.49 19.84
N TYR A 44 20.02 34.70 19.68
CA TYR A 44 20.77 34.19 18.51
C TYR A 44 20.81 32.67 18.48
N SER A 45 21.17 32.03 19.60
CA SER A 45 21.23 30.56 19.69
C SER A 45 19.82 29.92 19.49
N PHE A 46 18.78 30.56 20.02
CA PHE A 46 17.40 30.12 19.87
C PHE A 46 16.97 30.12 18.39
N ARG A 47 17.27 31.20 17.65
CA ARG A 47 16.98 31.32 16.23
C ARG A 47 17.69 30.22 15.44
N LYS A 48 18.94 29.93 15.76
CA LYS A 48 19.71 28.85 15.10
C LYS A 48 19.12 27.48 15.39
N THR A 49 18.72 27.24 16.63
CA THR A 49 18.09 25.96 17.04
C THR A 49 16.72 25.78 16.37
N ILE A 50 15.88 26.82 16.31
CA ILE A 50 14.58 26.77 15.63
C ILE A 50 14.76 26.48 14.14
N LYS A 51 15.75 27.11 13.49
CA LYS A 51 16.03 26.85 12.07
C LYS A 51 16.46 25.39 11.83
N ALA A 52 17.37 24.88 12.66
CA ALA A 52 17.82 23.48 12.58
C ALA A 52 16.68 22.49 12.87
N GLN A 53 15.81 22.78 13.85
CA GLN A 53 14.64 21.96 14.15
C GLN A 53 13.64 21.96 12.99
N LYS A 54 13.43 23.10 12.35
CA LYS A 54 12.54 23.20 11.19
C LYS A 54 13.09 22.38 10.01
N GLU A 55 14.38 22.54 9.69
CA GLU A 55 15.03 21.76 8.63
C GLU A 55 14.94 20.24 8.89
N LEU A 56 15.13 19.83 10.14
CA LEU A 56 14.98 18.43 10.55
C LEU A 56 13.52 17.95 10.42
N ALA A 57 12.55 18.76 10.87
CA ALA A 57 11.13 18.45 10.75
C ALA A 57 10.69 18.33 9.29
N ASP A 58 11.13 19.26 8.43
CA ASP A 58 10.84 19.23 6.99
C ASP A 58 11.45 17.98 6.32
N ALA A 59 12.68 17.62 6.69
CA ALA A 59 13.35 16.40 6.20
C ALA A 59 12.65 15.12 6.67
N GLN A 60 12.22 15.07 7.93
CA GLN A 60 11.45 13.95 8.48
C GLN A 60 10.09 13.79 7.80
N GLU A 61 9.39 14.92 7.58
CA GLU A 61 8.09 14.90 6.88
C GLU A 61 8.24 14.43 5.42
N ALA A 62 9.26 14.91 4.70
CA ALA A 62 9.56 14.46 3.34
C ALA A 62 9.87 12.96 3.30
N SER A 63 10.66 12.46 4.25
CA SER A 63 10.94 11.02 4.40
C SER A 63 9.69 10.22 4.70
N ARG A 64 8.83 10.70 5.61
CA ARG A 64 7.55 10.06 5.97
C ARG A 64 6.61 9.95 4.76
N ILE A 65 6.50 11.03 3.98
CA ILE A 65 5.68 11.05 2.76
C ILE A 65 6.23 10.06 1.72
N ALA A 66 7.54 10.01 1.53
CA ALA A 66 8.17 9.07 0.62
C ALA A 66 7.93 7.61 1.04
N HIS A 67 8.09 7.29 2.32
CA HIS A 67 7.79 5.97 2.89
C HIS A 67 6.31 5.59 2.71
N SER A 68 5.40 6.50 3.06
CA SER A 68 3.96 6.25 2.92
C SER A 68 3.56 5.97 1.47
N LYS A 69 4.13 6.71 0.50
CA LYS A 69 3.91 6.45 -0.93
C LYS A 69 4.47 5.08 -1.36
N ALA A 70 5.68 4.73 -0.94
CA ALA A 70 6.28 3.44 -1.25
C ALA A 70 5.47 2.28 -0.67
N GLU A 71 5.00 2.39 0.57
CA GLU A 71 4.12 1.40 1.18
C GLU A 71 2.77 1.27 0.46
N ALA A 72 2.15 2.38 0.06
CA ALA A 72 0.89 2.37 -0.69
C ALA A 72 1.05 1.65 -2.03
N VAL A 73 2.13 1.94 -2.77
CA VAL A 73 2.45 1.26 -4.04
C VAL A 73 2.73 -0.23 -3.83
N ALA A 74 3.49 -0.59 -2.79
CA ALA A 74 3.78 -1.99 -2.46
C ALA A 74 2.50 -2.76 -2.10
N ARG A 75 1.59 -2.16 -1.33
CA ARG A 75 0.29 -2.75 -0.98
C ARG A 75 -0.57 -2.96 -2.22
N SER A 76 -0.74 -1.93 -3.05
CA SER A 76 -1.52 -2.03 -4.28
C SER A 76 -0.99 -3.12 -5.22
N ARG A 77 0.33 -3.26 -5.36
CA ARG A 77 0.93 -4.36 -6.15
C ARG A 77 0.67 -5.73 -5.53
N GLN A 78 0.73 -5.85 -4.21
CA GLN A 78 0.44 -7.12 -3.53
C GLN A 78 -1.04 -7.52 -3.74
N GLU A 79 -1.95 -6.57 -3.66
CA GLU A 79 -3.37 -6.79 -3.96
C GLU A 79 -3.58 -7.20 -5.42
N TRP A 80 -2.88 -6.58 -6.34
CA TRP A 80 -2.91 -6.96 -7.75
C TRP A 80 -2.36 -8.38 -7.99
N ILE A 81 -1.22 -8.75 -7.36
CA ILE A 81 -0.66 -10.12 -7.43
C ILE A 81 -1.69 -11.14 -6.96
N ASN A 82 -2.36 -10.90 -5.84
CA ASN A 82 -3.37 -11.80 -5.29
C ASN A 82 -4.58 -11.90 -6.23
N SER A 83 -5.06 -10.77 -6.75
CA SER A 83 -6.18 -10.73 -7.68
C SER A 83 -5.90 -11.48 -8.98
N LEU A 84 -4.68 -11.34 -9.53
CA LEU A 84 -4.27 -12.08 -10.72
C LEU A 84 -4.18 -13.59 -10.43
N ARG A 85 -3.59 -13.96 -9.29
CA ARG A 85 -3.51 -15.37 -8.86
C ARG A 85 -4.89 -16.00 -8.76
N ASP A 86 -5.82 -15.33 -8.09
CA ASP A 86 -7.18 -15.82 -7.89
C ASP A 86 -7.93 -15.92 -9.22
N ALA A 87 -7.76 -14.92 -10.11
CA ALA A 87 -8.40 -14.95 -11.43
C ALA A 87 -7.90 -16.11 -12.29
N VAL A 88 -6.59 -16.38 -12.30
CA VAL A 88 -5.99 -17.51 -13.03
C VAL A 88 -6.42 -18.84 -12.42
N ALA A 89 -6.36 -18.99 -11.09
CA ALA A 89 -6.77 -20.23 -10.43
C ALA A 89 -8.25 -20.55 -10.69
N THR A 90 -9.12 -19.54 -10.61
CA THR A 90 -10.54 -19.71 -10.90
C THR A 90 -10.79 -19.99 -12.37
N PHE A 91 -10.01 -19.39 -13.29
CA PHE A 91 -10.08 -19.70 -14.72
C PHE A 91 -9.78 -21.18 -14.98
N ILE A 92 -8.72 -21.74 -14.39
CA ILE A 92 -8.38 -23.17 -14.54
C ILE A 92 -9.52 -24.04 -14.00
N ALA A 93 -9.99 -23.78 -12.77
CA ALA A 93 -11.08 -24.56 -12.17
C ALA A 93 -12.37 -24.50 -13.01
N THR A 94 -12.68 -23.35 -13.61
CA THR A 94 -13.85 -23.22 -14.49
C THR A 94 -13.64 -23.88 -15.85
N GLY A 95 -12.40 -23.91 -16.37
CA GLY A 95 -12.03 -24.68 -17.56
C GLY A 95 -12.26 -26.18 -17.38
N ASP A 96 -11.90 -26.74 -16.22
CA ASP A 96 -12.20 -28.14 -15.89
C ASP A 96 -13.70 -28.42 -15.86
N ASN A 97 -14.52 -27.47 -15.37
CA ASN A 97 -15.97 -27.58 -15.43
C ASN A 97 -16.50 -27.53 -16.87
N VAL A 98 -15.90 -26.71 -17.75
CA VAL A 98 -16.23 -26.68 -19.18
C VAL A 98 -15.93 -28.05 -19.81
N SER A 99 -14.75 -28.62 -19.54
CA SER A 99 -14.37 -29.95 -20.05
C SER A 99 -15.35 -31.03 -19.56
N SER A 100 -15.67 -31.04 -18.28
CA SER A 100 -16.61 -31.99 -17.68
C SER A 100 -18.00 -31.86 -18.30
N SER A 101 -18.54 -30.64 -18.44
CA SER A 101 -19.85 -30.37 -19.02
C SER A 101 -19.88 -30.71 -20.51
N SER A 102 -18.80 -30.43 -21.26
CA SER A 102 -18.64 -30.79 -22.66
C SER A 102 -18.68 -32.31 -22.86
N ASN A 103 -17.98 -33.07 -22.00
CA ASN A 103 -17.99 -34.52 -22.03
C ASN A 103 -19.40 -35.08 -21.76
N LYS A 104 -20.08 -34.61 -20.70
CA LYS A 104 -21.47 -35.03 -20.40
C LYS A 104 -22.42 -34.75 -21.56
N LEU A 105 -22.27 -33.63 -22.25
CA LEU A 105 -23.13 -33.25 -23.37
C LEU A 105 -22.91 -34.18 -24.59
N HIS A 106 -21.68 -34.61 -24.83
CA HIS A 106 -21.34 -35.44 -25.98
C HIS A 106 -21.39 -36.95 -25.71
N ASP A 107 -21.06 -37.41 -24.51
CA ASP A 107 -21.08 -38.84 -24.15
C ASP A 107 -22.51 -39.38 -23.96
N ARG A 108 -23.49 -38.53 -24.19
CA ARG A 108 -24.87 -38.91 -24.17
C ARG A 108 -25.12 -39.99 -25.23
N GLN A 109 -25.47 -41.20 -24.79
CA GLN A 109 -25.95 -42.24 -25.69
C GLN A 109 -27.22 -41.75 -26.37
N PRO A 110 -27.33 -41.90 -27.71
CA PRO A 110 -28.57 -41.60 -28.39
C PRO A 110 -29.64 -42.53 -27.85
N LEU A 111 -30.56 -41.97 -27.04
CA LEU A 111 -31.80 -42.67 -26.70
C LEU A 111 -32.54 -42.87 -28.00
N ILE A 112 -32.76 -44.12 -28.41
CA ILE A 112 -33.70 -44.42 -29.50
C ILE A 112 -35.07 -44.23 -28.87
N PRO A 113 -35.81 -43.16 -29.17
CA PRO A 113 -37.06 -42.88 -28.50
C PRO A 113 -38.10 -43.86 -29.05
N GLU A 114 -38.69 -44.65 -28.16
CA GLU A 114 -39.78 -45.54 -28.51
C GLU A 114 -41.14 -44.86 -28.34
N THR A 115 -41.17 -43.80 -27.52
CA THR A 115 -42.40 -43.06 -27.23
C THR A 115 -42.19 -41.55 -27.34
N GLN A 116 -43.28 -40.79 -27.49
CA GLN A 116 -43.26 -39.34 -27.47
C GLN A 116 -42.75 -38.80 -26.11
N ALA A 117 -43.02 -39.51 -25.02
CA ALA A 117 -42.51 -39.18 -23.69
C ALA A 117 -40.97 -39.26 -23.62
N ASP A 118 -40.38 -40.26 -24.28
CA ASP A 118 -38.91 -40.43 -24.35
C ASP A 118 -38.26 -39.32 -25.14
N VAL A 119 -38.91 -38.81 -26.19
CA VAL A 119 -38.45 -37.64 -26.96
C VAL A 119 -38.39 -36.42 -26.08
N LEU A 120 -39.46 -36.13 -25.33
CA LEU A 120 -39.55 -34.97 -24.43
C LEU A 120 -38.52 -35.05 -23.30
N HIS A 121 -38.36 -36.22 -22.70
CA HIS A 121 -37.32 -36.45 -21.67
C HIS A 121 -35.88 -36.24 -22.21
N ALA A 122 -35.63 -36.75 -23.41
CA ALA A 122 -34.36 -36.59 -24.09
C ALA A 122 -34.08 -35.11 -24.38
N GLN A 123 -35.05 -34.36 -24.80
CA GLN A 123 -34.95 -32.91 -25.03
C GLN A 123 -34.65 -32.15 -23.75
N ASP A 124 -35.42 -32.41 -22.69
CA ASP A 124 -35.23 -31.74 -21.38
C ASP A 124 -33.84 -32.03 -20.81
N LEU A 125 -33.35 -33.27 -20.93
CA LEU A 125 -31.97 -33.62 -20.53
C LEU A 125 -30.93 -32.86 -21.35
N TYR A 126 -31.12 -32.77 -22.67
CA TYR A 126 -30.20 -32.03 -23.55
C TYR A 126 -30.17 -30.53 -23.15
N ASP A 127 -31.32 -29.92 -22.96
CA ASP A 127 -31.42 -28.49 -22.63
C ASP A 127 -30.73 -28.20 -21.30
N ARG A 128 -30.85 -29.09 -20.30
CA ARG A 128 -30.14 -28.95 -19.01
C ARG A 128 -28.61 -29.08 -19.20
N LEU A 129 -28.13 -30.10 -19.88
CA LEU A 129 -26.69 -30.31 -20.11
C LEU A 129 -26.08 -29.17 -20.93
N TYR A 130 -26.81 -28.69 -21.94
CA TYR A 130 -26.39 -27.54 -22.73
C TYR A 130 -26.34 -26.25 -21.89
N SER A 131 -27.30 -26.03 -21.01
CA SER A 131 -27.33 -24.91 -20.08
C SER A 131 -26.13 -24.95 -19.11
N GLU A 132 -25.79 -26.13 -18.54
CA GLU A 132 -24.62 -26.33 -17.69
C GLU A 132 -23.32 -26.00 -18.44
N PHE A 133 -23.18 -26.47 -19.66
CA PHE A 133 -22.01 -26.19 -20.52
C PHE A 133 -21.92 -24.69 -20.83
N ALA A 134 -22.99 -24.06 -21.26
CA ALA A 134 -23.03 -22.63 -21.61
C ALA A 134 -22.70 -21.76 -20.40
N GLN A 135 -23.20 -22.09 -19.22
CA GLN A 135 -22.91 -21.39 -17.97
C GLN A 135 -21.44 -21.54 -17.57
N SER A 136 -20.90 -22.75 -17.63
CA SER A 136 -19.48 -23.01 -17.32
C SER A 136 -18.55 -22.23 -18.27
N LEU A 137 -18.87 -22.26 -19.57
CA LEU A 137 -18.10 -21.53 -20.59
C LEU A 137 -18.17 -20.01 -20.39
N SER A 138 -19.36 -19.49 -20.06
CA SER A 138 -19.55 -18.06 -19.76
C SER A 138 -18.72 -17.63 -18.55
N THR A 139 -18.70 -18.46 -17.49
CA THR A 139 -17.90 -18.21 -16.29
C THR A 139 -16.40 -18.24 -16.58
N ALA A 140 -15.93 -19.22 -17.37
CA ALA A 140 -14.54 -19.28 -17.79
C ALA A 140 -14.13 -18.05 -18.62
N LYS A 141 -14.97 -17.60 -19.55
CA LYS A 141 -14.75 -16.38 -20.33
C LYS A 141 -14.72 -15.12 -19.45
N LEU A 142 -15.53 -15.06 -18.39
CA LEU A 142 -15.48 -13.94 -17.42
C LEU A 142 -14.11 -13.87 -16.72
N HIS A 143 -13.58 -15.01 -16.25
CA HIS A 143 -12.26 -15.03 -15.60
C HIS A 143 -11.12 -14.79 -16.60
N TYR A 144 -11.25 -15.25 -17.82
CA TYR A 144 -10.34 -14.89 -18.92
C TYR A 144 -10.27 -13.37 -19.13
N ALA A 145 -11.44 -12.71 -19.21
CA ALA A 145 -11.50 -11.25 -19.34
C ALA A 145 -10.91 -10.52 -18.13
N LYS A 146 -11.12 -11.05 -16.91
CA LYS A 146 -10.47 -10.48 -15.70
C LYS A 146 -8.95 -10.54 -15.80
N VAL A 147 -8.37 -11.63 -16.25
CA VAL A 147 -6.92 -11.74 -16.42
C VAL A 147 -6.42 -10.75 -17.45
N GLN A 148 -7.12 -10.57 -18.57
CA GLN A 148 -6.79 -9.54 -19.56
C GLN A 148 -6.80 -8.11 -18.97
N LEU A 149 -7.76 -7.80 -18.09
CA LEU A 149 -7.85 -6.50 -17.43
C LEU A 149 -6.76 -6.28 -16.37
N TYR A 150 -6.27 -7.33 -15.75
CA TYR A 150 -5.18 -7.26 -14.78
C TYR A 150 -3.79 -7.19 -15.41
N THR A 151 -3.64 -7.54 -16.69
CA THR A 151 -2.36 -7.65 -17.36
C THR A 151 -2.17 -6.56 -18.41
N ASN A 152 -0.91 -6.20 -18.68
CA ASN A 152 -0.58 -5.23 -19.71
C ASN A 152 -0.43 -5.94 -21.07
N PRO A 153 -1.27 -5.63 -22.07
CA PRO A 153 -1.26 -6.32 -23.36
C PRO A 153 0.03 -6.14 -24.19
N THR A 154 0.88 -5.16 -23.83
CA THR A 154 2.14 -4.90 -24.53
C THR A 154 3.33 -5.71 -23.99
N GLU A 155 3.14 -6.46 -22.91
CA GLU A 155 4.19 -7.27 -22.32
C GLU A 155 4.17 -8.68 -22.94
N LYS A 156 5.34 -9.18 -23.35
CA LYS A 156 5.50 -10.49 -24.00
C LYS A 156 4.95 -11.63 -23.14
N GLU A 157 5.20 -11.58 -21.83
CA GLU A 157 4.70 -12.59 -20.90
C GLU A 157 3.17 -12.59 -20.80
N THR A 158 2.53 -11.43 -21.01
CA THR A 158 1.07 -11.32 -21.08
C THR A 158 0.53 -11.96 -22.36
N GLU A 159 1.17 -11.74 -23.51
CA GLU A 159 0.79 -12.39 -24.77
C GLU A 159 0.89 -13.91 -24.65
N GLU A 160 1.98 -14.42 -24.04
CA GLU A 160 2.16 -15.85 -23.76
C GLU A 160 1.05 -16.39 -22.86
N LEU A 161 0.68 -15.66 -21.78
CA LEU A 161 -0.39 -16.07 -20.86
C LEU A 161 -1.74 -16.15 -21.58
N ILE A 162 -2.10 -15.11 -22.31
CA ILE A 162 -3.38 -15.05 -23.03
C ILE A 162 -3.46 -16.13 -24.11
N SER A 163 -2.37 -16.39 -24.81
CA SER A 163 -2.28 -17.49 -25.80
C SER A 163 -2.47 -18.86 -25.14
N ALA A 164 -1.79 -19.11 -24.02
CA ALA A 164 -1.93 -20.37 -23.26
C ALA A 164 -3.37 -20.56 -22.73
N MET A 165 -4.00 -19.49 -22.21
CA MET A 165 -5.38 -19.51 -21.72
C MET A 165 -6.37 -19.81 -22.85
N ASN A 166 -6.18 -19.25 -24.05
CA ASN A 166 -7.00 -19.55 -25.21
C ASN A 166 -6.89 -21.01 -25.61
N ALA A 167 -5.67 -21.53 -25.74
CA ALA A 167 -5.42 -22.93 -26.10
C ALA A 167 -6.05 -23.90 -25.08
N TYR A 168 -5.92 -23.58 -23.78
CA TYR A 168 -6.53 -24.36 -22.70
C TYR A 168 -8.06 -24.37 -22.80
N LEU A 169 -8.71 -23.20 -22.95
CA LEU A 169 -10.16 -23.10 -23.03
C LEU A 169 -10.72 -23.78 -24.28
N GLU A 170 -10.02 -23.67 -25.40
CA GLU A 170 -10.36 -24.37 -26.66
C GLU A 170 -10.29 -25.89 -26.49
N ALA A 171 -9.22 -26.40 -25.87
CA ALA A 171 -9.07 -27.82 -25.58
C ALA A 171 -10.20 -28.33 -24.65
N CYS A 172 -10.53 -27.59 -23.59
CA CYS A 172 -11.64 -27.92 -22.69
C CYS A 172 -13.00 -27.98 -23.42
N SER A 173 -13.24 -27.03 -24.33
CA SER A 173 -14.49 -26.95 -25.09
C SER A 173 -14.59 -28.08 -26.14
N ASN A 174 -13.47 -28.46 -26.77
CA ASN A 174 -13.38 -29.46 -27.83
C ASN A 174 -13.09 -30.88 -27.33
N ARG A 175 -13.06 -31.11 -26.01
CA ARG A 175 -12.76 -32.40 -25.36
C ARG A 175 -11.36 -32.93 -25.69
N SER A 176 -10.44 -32.05 -26.01
CA SER A 176 -9.04 -32.41 -26.23
C SER A 176 -8.31 -32.49 -24.87
N PRO A 177 -7.19 -33.24 -24.78
CA PRO A 177 -6.37 -33.25 -23.57
C PRO A 177 -5.97 -31.83 -23.13
N SER A 178 -6.37 -31.43 -21.94
CA SER A 178 -6.19 -30.03 -21.46
C SER A 178 -5.23 -29.90 -20.29
N ALA A 179 -4.82 -31.00 -19.64
CA ALA A 179 -4.00 -30.97 -18.44
C ALA A 179 -2.65 -30.23 -18.63
N ASP A 180 -1.92 -30.58 -19.71
CA ASP A 180 -0.63 -29.92 -20.00
C ASP A 180 -0.80 -28.45 -20.37
N LEU A 181 -1.89 -28.10 -21.04
CA LEU A 181 -2.22 -26.72 -21.38
C LEU A 181 -2.57 -25.92 -20.13
N GLY A 182 -3.30 -26.53 -19.17
CA GLY A 182 -3.57 -25.93 -17.87
C GLY A 182 -2.28 -25.66 -17.08
N ASN A 183 -1.35 -26.62 -17.07
CA ASN A 183 -0.03 -26.45 -16.47
C ASN A 183 0.76 -25.30 -17.12
N ALA A 184 0.72 -25.19 -18.44
CA ALA A 184 1.38 -24.09 -19.16
C ALA A 184 0.82 -22.72 -18.77
N VAL A 185 -0.50 -22.58 -18.59
CA VAL A 185 -1.13 -21.34 -18.06
C VAL A 185 -0.56 -21.00 -16.69
N VAL A 186 -0.49 -21.99 -15.78
CA VAL A 186 0.03 -21.79 -14.42
C VAL A 186 1.49 -21.35 -14.44
N GLU A 187 2.34 -21.99 -15.25
CA GLU A 187 3.76 -21.66 -15.36
C GLU A 187 3.99 -20.22 -15.83
N VAL A 188 3.26 -19.79 -16.87
CA VAL A 188 3.39 -18.41 -17.36
C VAL A 188 2.91 -17.42 -16.32
N ALA A 189 1.76 -17.68 -15.67
CA ALA A 189 1.24 -16.83 -14.60
C ALA A 189 2.23 -16.71 -13.43
N GLN A 190 2.87 -17.81 -13.03
CA GLN A 190 3.89 -17.81 -11.97
C GLN A 190 5.11 -16.97 -12.34
N ARG A 191 5.54 -16.96 -13.59
CA ARG A 191 6.64 -16.11 -14.06
C ARG A 191 6.30 -14.62 -13.90
N ILE A 192 5.09 -14.22 -14.32
CA ILE A 192 4.60 -12.84 -14.17
C ILE A 192 4.53 -12.43 -12.69
N ILE A 193 3.89 -13.26 -11.87
CA ILE A 193 3.71 -13.03 -10.44
C ILE A 193 5.07 -12.92 -9.72
N LYS A 194 6.02 -13.81 -10.04
CA LYS A 194 7.37 -13.78 -9.45
C LYS A 194 8.13 -12.51 -9.82
N LYS A 195 8.04 -12.05 -11.07
CA LYS A 195 8.65 -10.81 -11.55
C LYS A 195 8.13 -9.60 -10.76
N GLU A 196 6.81 -9.50 -10.58
CA GLU A 196 6.20 -8.41 -9.83
C GLU A 196 6.48 -8.50 -8.31
N TRP A 197 6.51 -9.70 -7.76
CA TRP A 197 6.89 -9.90 -6.36
C TRP A 197 8.33 -9.42 -6.08
N LEU A 198 9.28 -9.71 -6.97
CA LEU A 198 10.65 -9.21 -6.87
C LEU A 198 10.68 -7.67 -6.91
N ARG A 199 9.91 -7.03 -7.79
CA ARG A 199 9.78 -5.57 -7.83
C ARG A 199 9.24 -4.98 -6.51
N VAL A 200 8.25 -5.62 -5.88
CA VAL A 200 7.73 -5.19 -4.58
C VAL A 200 8.77 -5.33 -3.47
N ARG A 201 9.51 -6.43 -3.46
CA ARG A 201 10.58 -6.67 -2.48
C ARG A 201 11.67 -5.62 -2.58
N ASP A 202 12.12 -5.31 -3.78
CA ASP A 202 13.23 -4.39 -4.03
C ASP A 202 12.85 -2.91 -3.77
N MET A 203 11.54 -2.58 -3.70
CA MET A 203 11.07 -1.26 -3.26
C MET A 203 11.09 -1.07 -1.74
N LYS A 204 11.17 -2.15 -0.97
CA LYS A 204 11.20 -2.11 0.50
C LYS A 204 12.62 -2.10 1.07
N SER A 205 13.61 -2.30 0.25
CA SER A 205 15.05 -2.23 0.59
C SER A 205 15.63 -0.87 0.29
#